data_547cee61c12ab19f57a488954bb8320e
#
_entry.id   547cee61c12ab19f57a488954bb8320e
#
_cell.length_a   1.000
_cell.length_b   1.000
_cell.length_c   1.000
_cell.angle_alpha   90.00
_cell.angle_beta   90.00
_cell.angle_gamma   90.00
#
_symmetry.space_group_name_H-M   'P 1'
#
loop_
_entity.id
_entity.type
_entity.pdbx_description
1 polymer ?
#
loop_
_entity_poly.entity_id
_entity_poly.type
_entity_poly.pdbx_seq_one_letter_code
_entity_poly.pdbx_strand_id
1 'polypeptide(L)'
;MERWLAFMGNHPFLFGALGVLIVLFFILEGQRNGRKISPQSLGILVKAKNAMLIDLRDAKDFREGHISGSRNIPYSQIASHIEELKSTERPLVFICNLGQIAGTALQQIGHADSYRLDGGINNWKAQGLPLIKSK
;
A
#
# COMPACT_ATOMS: atom_id res chain seq x y z
N MET A 1 27.10 32.61 -2.17
CA MET A 1 25.88 32.53 -3.01
C MET A 1 26.13 32.82 -4.48
N GLU A 2 26.87 33.84 -4.80
CA GLU A 2 27.14 34.20 -6.20
C GLU A 2 27.82 33.09 -7.01
N ARG A 3 28.73 32.34 -6.38
CA ARG A 3 29.43 31.23 -7.05
C ARG A 3 28.49 30.10 -7.45
N TRP A 4 27.50 29.80 -6.64
CA TRP A 4 26.48 28.77 -6.92
C TRP A 4 25.57 29.17 -8.07
N LEU A 5 25.17 30.44 -8.10
CA LEU A 5 24.33 30.98 -9.17
C LEU A 5 25.06 30.99 -10.51
N ALA A 6 26.37 31.38 -10.49
CA ALA A 6 27.19 31.33 -11.68
C ALA A 6 27.40 29.90 -12.17
N PHE A 7 27.62 28.94 -11.27
CA PHE A 7 27.74 27.52 -11.61
C PHE A 7 26.48 26.98 -12.25
N MET A 8 25.32 27.32 -11.68
CA MET A 8 24.04 26.92 -12.24
C MET A 8 23.82 27.50 -13.65
N GLY A 9 24.19 28.76 -13.86
CA GLY A 9 24.07 29.41 -15.17
C GLY A 9 25.01 28.83 -16.22
N ASN A 10 26.17 28.31 -15.82
CA ASN A 10 27.14 27.73 -16.72
C ASN A 10 26.81 26.28 -17.13
N HIS A 11 25.98 25.59 -16.38
CA HIS A 11 25.66 24.17 -16.64
C HIS A 11 24.16 23.91 -16.67
N PRO A 12 23.39 24.59 -17.54
CA PRO A 12 21.93 24.46 -17.57
C PRO A 12 21.47 23.04 -17.90
N PHE A 13 22.21 22.31 -18.74
CA PHE A 13 21.87 20.94 -19.13
C PHE A 13 22.05 19.98 -17.96
N LEU A 14 23.06 20.21 -17.11
CA LEU A 14 23.32 19.38 -15.95
C LEU A 14 22.18 19.50 -14.92
N PHE A 15 21.74 20.71 -14.63
CA PHE A 15 20.65 20.99 -13.70
C PHE A 15 19.30 20.54 -14.26
N GLY A 16 19.10 20.69 -15.57
CA GLY A 16 17.91 20.18 -16.24
C GLY A 16 17.83 18.65 -16.14
N ALA A 17 18.93 17.96 -16.39
CA ALA A 17 19.01 16.51 -16.28
C ALA A 17 18.75 16.05 -14.83
N LEU A 18 19.33 16.73 -13.85
CA LEU A 18 19.14 16.44 -12.43
C LEU A 18 17.66 16.63 -12.04
N GLY A 19 17.03 17.70 -12.49
CA GLY A 19 15.61 17.95 -12.25
C GLY A 19 14.71 16.85 -12.80
N VAL A 20 14.97 16.42 -14.03
CA VAL A 20 14.24 15.31 -14.66
C VAL A 20 14.43 14.01 -13.87
N LEU A 21 15.66 13.72 -13.44
CA LEU A 21 15.93 12.53 -12.64
C LEU A 21 15.20 12.54 -11.30
N ILE A 22 15.15 13.70 -10.62
CA ILE A 22 14.43 13.84 -9.36
C ILE A 22 12.93 13.62 -9.56
N VAL A 23 12.35 14.24 -10.58
CA VAL A 23 10.92 14.08 -10.90
C VAL A 23 10.61 12.62 -11.23
N LEU A 24 11.44 12.00 -12.06
CA LEU A 24 11.29 10.60 -12.43
C LEU A 24 11.41 9.67 -11.21
N PHE A 25 12.35 9.96 -10.31
CA PHE A 25 12.50 9.22 -9.06
C PHE A 25 11.22 9.27 -8.21
N PHE A 26 10.64 10.45 -8.03
CA PHE A 26 9.40 10.60 -7.25
C PHE A 26 8.21 9.93 -7.91
N ILE A 27 8.12 9.96 -9.24
CA ILE A 27 7.06 9.26 -9.97
C ILE A 27 7.17 7.75 -9.77
N LEU A 28 8.37 7.20 -9.95
CA LEU A 28 8.62 5.76 -9.77
C LEU A 28 8.41 5.32 -8.33
N GLU A 29 8.84 6.12 -7.37
CA GLU A 29 8.65 5.82 -5.95
C GLU A 29 7.17 5.86 -5.57
N GLY A 30 6.43 6.82 -6.10
CA GLY A 30 4.99 6.91 -5.89
C GLY A 30 4.23 5.68 -6.43
N GLN A 31 4.68 5.15 -7.55
CA GLN A 31 4.10 3.94 -8.12
C GLN A 31 4.45 2.68 -7.32
N ARG A 32 5.62 2.66 -6.68
CA ARG A 32 6.06 1.52 -5.86
C ARG A 32 5.22 1.31 -4.61
N ASN A 33 4.72 2.38 -4.03
CA ASN A 33 3.92 2.31 -2.80
C ASN A 33 2.52 1.72 -3.00
N GLY A 34 2.19 1.36 -4.23
CA GLY A 34 0.92 0.77 -4.56
C GLY A 34 -0.24 1.77 -4.53
N ARG A 35 -1.36 1.34 -5.02
CA ARG A 35 -2.55 2.18 -5.08
C ARG A 35 -3.25 2.18 -3.74
N LYS A 36 -3.58 3.37 -3.24
CA LYS A 36 -4.44 3.52 -2.08
C LYS A 36 -5.90 3.30 -2.48
N ILE A 37 -6.64 2.60 -1.63
CA ILE A 37 -8.09 2.44 -1.81
C ILE A 37 -8.80 2.96 -0.57
N SER A 38 -9.84 3.76 -0.78
CA SER A 38 -10.65 4.27 0.32
C SER A 38 -11.51 3.15 0.91
N PRO A 39 -11.94 3.28 2.19
CA PRO A 39 -12.84 2.30 2.79
C PRO A 39 -14.12 2.07 1.98
N GLN A 40 -14.69 3.13 1.39
CA GLN A 40 -15.89 3.02 0.56
C GLN A 40 -15.62 2.24 -0.73
N SER A 41 -14.51 2.54 -1.38
CA SER A 41 -14.11 1.87 -2.63
C SER A 41 -13.72 0.41 -2.40
N LEU A 42 -13.24 0.06 -1.20
CA LEU A 42 -12.93 -1.31 -0.83
C LEU A 42 -14.14 -2.22 -0.97
N GLY A 43 -15.29 -1.80 -0.45
CA GLY A 43 -16.52 -2.57 -0.55
C GLY A 43 -16.94 -2.80 -2.00
N ILE A 44 -16.79 -1.79 -2.84
CA ILE A 44 -17.11 -1.89 -4.27
C ILE A 44 -16.16 -2.89 -4.96
N LEU A 45 -14.87 -2.82 -4.68
CA LEU A 45 -13.88 -3.71 -5.27
C LEU A 45 -14.12 -5.18 -4.89
N VAL A 46 -14.46 -5.43 -3.63
CA VAL A 46 -14.78 -6.78 -3.15
C VAL A 46 -15.98 -7.35 -3.89
N LYS A 47 -17.05 -6.56 -4.06
CA LYS A 47 -18.27 -7.01 -4.74
C LYS A 47 -18.05 -7.18 -6.25
N ALA A 48 -17.35 -6.25 -6.89
CA ALA A 48 -17.21 -6.23 -8.33
C ALA A 48 -16.16 -7.23 -8.85
N LYS A 49 -15.03 -7.36 -8.13
CA LYS A 49 -13.88 -8.15 -8.59
C LYS A 49 -13.47 -9.26 -7.64
N ASN A 50 -14.23 -9.50 -6.58
CA ASN A 50 -13.92 -10.53 -5.58
C ASN A 50 -12.50 -10.36 -5.00
N ALA A 51 -12.15 -9.15 -4.59
CA ALA A 51 -10.84 -8.83 -4.03
C ALA A 51 -10.55 -9.65 -2.77
N MET A 52 -9.30 -10.10 -2.64
CA MET A 52 -8.83 -10.79 -1.45
C MET A 52 -8.28 -9.76 -0.45
N LEU A 53 -8.83 -9.74 0.76
CA LEU A 53 -8.39 -8.83 1.82
C LEU A 53 -7.38 -9.54 2.71
N ILE A 54 -6.20 -8.94 2.86
CA ILE A 54 -5.11 -9.48 3.68
C ILE A 54 -4.85 -8.53 4.85
N ASP A 55 -5.13 -8.98 6.05
CA ASP A 55 -4.86 -8.23 7.27
C ASP A 55 -3.46 -8.58 7.78
N LEU A 56 -2.59 -7.58 7.83
CA LEU A 56 -1.17 -7.73 8.18
C LEU A 56 -0.90 -7.53 9.67
N ARG A 57 -1.94 -7.28 10.46
CA ARG A 57 -1.80 -7.08 11.90
C ARG A 57 -1.53 -8.41 12.61
N ASP A 58 -1.13 -8.33 13.87
CA ASP A 58 -0.95 -9.52 14.70
C ASP A 58 -2.27 -10.28 14.87
N ALA A 59 -2.19 -11.58 15.07
CA ALA A 59 -3.37 -12.44 15.24
C ALA A 59 -4.28 -11.98 16.37
N LYS A 60 -3.73 -11.43 17.44
CA LYS A 60 -4.50 -10.88 18.57
C LYS A 60 -5.39 -9.72 18.10
N ASP A 61 -4.81 -8.75 17.40
CA ASP A 61 -5.55 -7.58 16.91
C ASP A 61 -6.61 -7.99 15.89
N PHE A 62 -6.29 -8.93 15.03
CA PHE A 62 -7.24 -9.48 14.07
C PHE A 62 -8.46 -10.11 14.76
N ARG A 63 -8.22 -10.90 15.80
CA ARG A 63 -9.33 -11.54 16.54
C ARG A 63 -10.21 -10.54 17.27
N GLU A 64 -9.64 -9.44 17.75
CA GLU A 64 -10.38 -8.39 18.46
C GLU A 64 -11.31 -7.59 17.53
N GLY A 65 -11.01 -7.53 16.26
CA GLY A 65 -11.86 -6.86 15.28
C GLY A 65 -11.17 -6.75 13.93
N HIS A 66 -11.82 -7.23 12.88
CA HIS A 66 -11.30 -7.19 11.51
C HIS A 66 -12.42 -6.96 10.50
N ILE A 67 -12.05 -6.60 9.28
CA ILE A 67 -13.00 -6.42 8.18
C ILE A 67 -13.51 -7.80 7.75
N SER A 68 -14.83 -7.92 7.58
CA SER A 68 -15.45 -9.16 7.15
C SER A 68 -14.84 -9.69 5.86
N GLY A 69 -14.50 -10.98 5.85
CA GLY A 69 -13.90 -11.63 4.69
C GLY A 69 -12.39 -11.47 4.57
N SER A 70 -11.73 -10.76 5.50
CA SER A 70 -10.28 -10.62 5.48
C SER A 70 -9.58 -11.85 6.05
N ARG A 71 -8.42 -12.17 5.47
CA ARG A 71 -7.54 -13.26 5.92
C ARG A 71 -6.39 -12.65 6.70
N ASN A 72 -6.08 -13.20 7.87
CA ASN A 72 -4.96 -12.73 8.66
C ASN A 72 -3.65 -13.42 8.24
N ILE A 73 -2.74 -12.63 7.71
CA ILE A 73 -1.36 -13.03 7.47
C ILE A 73 -0.50 -11.96 8.12
N PRO A 74 -0.03 -12.16 9.37
CA PRO A 74 0.82 -11.16 10.02
C PRO A 74 2.02 -10.80 9.16
N TYR A 75 2.42 -9.54 9.20
CA TYR A 75 3.52 -9.04 8.35
C TYR A 75 4.80 -9.88 8.51
N SER A 76 5.08 -10.36 9.71
CA SER A 76 6.24 -11.23 9.98
C SER A 76 6.20 -12.56 9.21
N GLN A 77 5.02 -13.00 8.78
CA GLN A 77 4.82 -14.24 8.04
C GLN A 77 4.59 -14.03 6.55
N ILE A 78 4.55 -12.79 6.09
CA ILE A 78 4.23 -12.49 4.69
C ILE A 78 5.21 -13.11 3.70
N ALA A 79 6.48 -13.22 4.09
CA ALA A 79 7.52 -13.78 3.23
C ALA A 79 7.23 -15.24 2.81
N SER A 80 6.58 -16.01 3.67
CA SER A 80 6.21 -17.41 3.36
C SER A 80 4.99 -17.53 2.44
N HIS A 81 4.27 -16.41 2.21
CA HIS A 81 3.05 -16.38 1.39
C HIS A 81 3.23 -15.63 0.07
N ILE A 82 4.45 -15.15 -0.24
CA ILE A 82 4.70 -14.33 -1.43
C ILE A 82 4.30 -15.06 -2.71
N GLU A 83 4.72 -16.32 -2.87
CA GLU A 83 4.42 -17.11 -4.07
C GLU A 83 2.91 -17.30 -4.26
N GLU A 84 2.20 -17.66 -3.20
CA GLU A 84 0.76 -17.83 -3.20
C GLU A 84 0.04 -16.54 -3.60
N LEU A 85 0.40 -15.43 -2.96
CA LEU A 85 -0.24 -14.14 -3.18
C LEU A 85 0.07 -13.57 -4.56
N LYS A 86 1.31 -13.74 -5.02
CA LYS A 86 1.73 -13.25 -6.33
C LYS A 86 1.02 -13.99 -7.47
N SER A 87 0.70 -15.27 -7.28
CA SER A 87 0.07 -16.10 -8.31
C SER A 87 -1.46 -16.00 -8.34
N THR A 88 -2.08 -15.36 -7.35
CA THR A 88 -3.54 -15.21 -7.34
C THR A 88 -4.01 -14.24 -8.44
N GLU A 89 -5.12 -14.57 -9.09
CA GLU A 89 -5.74 -13.72 -10.11
C GLU A 89 -6.63 -12.63 -9.52
N ARG A 90 -7.01 -12.77 -8.25
CA ARG A 90 -7.88 -11.82 -7.55
C ARG A 90 -7.11 -10.56 -7.19
N PRO A 91 -7.74 -9.37 -7.24
CA PRO A 91 -7.13 -8.17 -6.67
C PRO A 91 -6.79 -8.39 -5.20
N LEU A 92 -5.65 -7.88 -4.76
CA LEU A 92 -5.22 -7.97 -3.36
C LEU A 92 -5.36 -6.60 -2.69
N VAL A 93 -5.93 -6.59 -1.49
CA VAL A 93 -5.98 -5.40 -0.65
C VAL A 93 -5.30 -5.71 0.68
N PHE A 94 -4.24 -4.97 0.98
CA PHE A 94 -3.48 -5.13 2.22
C PHE A 94 -3.98 -4.13 3.27
N ILE A 95 -4.19 -4.63 4.47
CA ILE A 95 -4.76 -3.88 5.58
C ILE A 95 -3.79 -3.94 6.76
N CYS A 96 -3.45 -2.77 7.32
CA CYS A 96 -2.70 -2.67 8.56
C CYS A 96 -3.31 -1.57 9.43
N ASN A 97 -2.69 -1.21 10.55
CA ASN A 97 -3.26 -0.19 11.46
C ASN A 97 -3.37 1.19 10.81
N LEU A 98 -2.29 1.66 10.17
CA LEU A 98 -2.19 3.02 9.62
C LEU A 98 -1.98 3.05 8.09
N GLY A 99 -1.82 1.91 7.44
CA GLY A 99 -1.58 1.83 6.00
C GLY A 99 -0.11 1.83 5.59
N GLN A 100 0.83 2.01 6.50
CA GLN A 100 2.27 2.10 6.20
C GLN A 100 2.90 0.74 5.88
N ILE A 101 2.65 -0.25 6.73
CA ILE A 101 3.17 -1.62 6.55
C ILE A 101 2.57 -2.26 5.30
N ALA A 102 1.31 -1.93 5.00
CA ALA A 102 0.65 -2.40 3.80
C ALA A 102 1.39 -2.01 2.52
N GLY A 103 1.91 -0.79 2.45
CA GLY A 103 2.71 -0.34 1.32
C GLY A 103 3.99 -1.16 1.13
N THR A 104 4.66 -1.48 2.23
CA THR A 104 5.87 -2.30 2.20
C THR A 104 5.56 -3.74 1.74
N ALA A 105 4.48 -4.32 2.24
CA ALA A 105 4.04 -5.65 1.83
C ALA A 105 3.69 -5.70 0.34
N LEU A 106 3.04 -4.66 -0.17
CA LEU A 106 2.73 -4.51 -1.59
C LEU A 106 3.98 -4.60 -2.47
N GLN A 107 5.01 -3.85 -2.10
CA GLN A 107 6.28 -3.85 -2.82
C GLN A 107 6.95 -5.22 -2.78
N GLN A 108 6.94 -5.85 -1.62
CA GLN A 108 7.60 -7.14 -1.40
C GLN A 108 6.95 -8.25 -2.23
N ILE A 109 5.62 -8.25 -2.34
CA ILE A 109 4.88 -9.27 -3.08
C ILE A 109 4.92 -9.01 -4.58
N GLY A 110 4.81 -7.75 -5.00
CA GLY A 110 4.88 -7.38 -6.41
C GLY A 110 3.70 -7.85 -7.26
N HIS A 111 2.52 -8.02 -6.67
CA HIS A 111 1.31 -8.38 -7.41
C HIS A 111 0.83 -7.20 -8.26
N ALA A 112 0.45 -7.47 -9.51
CA ALA A 112 0.10 -6.42 -10.48
C ALA A 112 -1.16 -5.63 -10.12
N ASP A 113 -2.15 -6.30 -9.51
CA ASP A 113 -3.44 -5.68 -9.14
C ASP A 113 -3.59 -5.70 -7.62
N SER A 114 -2.81 -4.87 -6.94
CA SER A 114 -2.78 -4.81 -5.50
C SER A 114 -2.99 -3.37 -5.00
N TYR A 115 -3.61 -3.27 -3.83
CA TYR A 115 -4.01 -2.03 -3.20
C TYR A 115 -3.67 -2.06 -1.72
N ARG A 116 -3.61 -0.88 -1.10
CA ARG A 116 -3.54 -0.76 0.35
C ARG A 116 -4.73 0.06 0.84
N LEU A 117 -5.31 -0.34 1.97
CA LEU A 117 -6.40 0.41 2.59
C LEU A 117 -5.86 1.74 3.12
N ASP A 118 -6.37 2.84 2.59
CA ASP A 118 -5.95 4.19 2.99
C ASP A 118 -6.26 4.44 4.46
N GLY A 119 -5.22 4.80 5.22
CA GLY A 119 -5.31 4.99 6.67
C GLY A 119 -5.52 3.71 7.47
N GLY A 120 -5.57 2.54 6.84
CA GLY A 120 -5.68 1.24 7.49
C GLY A 120 -6.95 1.06 8.31
N ILE A 121 -6.90 0.15 9.27
CA ILE A 121 -8.03 -0.15 10.18
C ILE A 121 -8.47 1.09 10.98
N ASN A 122 -7.52 1.94 11.35
CA ASN A 122 -7.87 3.14 12.13
C ASN A 122 -8.79 4.07 11.35
N ASN A 123 -8.55 4.25 10.05
CA ASN A 123 -9.45 5.03 9.20
C ASN A 123 -10.79 4.33 9.02
N TRP A 124 -10.80 3.02 8.85
CA TRP A 124 -12.03 2.22 8.76
C TRP A 124 -12.92 2.44 9.98
N LYS A 125 -12.34 2.35 11.17
CA LYS A 125 -13.06 2.60 12.43
C LYS A 125 -13.54 4.05 12.54
N ALA A 126 -12.71 5.00 12.16
CA ALA A 126 -13.03 6.43 12.23
C ALA A 126 -14.25 6.80 11.38
N GLN A 127 -14.49 6.06 10.31
CA GLN A 127 -15.66 6.26 9.44
C GLN A 127 -16.88 5.47 9.88
N GLY A 128 -16.81 4.81 11.04
CA GLY A 128 -17.96 4.08 11.59
C GLY A 128 -18.29 2.78 10.88
N LEU A 129 -17.34 2.25 10.10
CA LEU A 129 -17.57 1.00 9.36
C LEU A 129 -17.40 -0.21 10.27
N PRO A 130 -18.19 -1.30 10.04
CA PRO A 130 -18.24 -2.41 10.97
C PRO A 130 -17.01 -3.30 10.92
N LEU A 131 -16.66 -3.84 12.10
CA LEU A 131 -15.65 -4.88 12.25
C LEU A 131 -16.29 -6.10 12.88
N ILE A 132 -15.87 -7.29 12.49
CA ILE A 132 -16.30 -8.54 13.11
C ILE A 132 -15.21 -9.09 14.01
N LYS A 133 -15.61 -9.88 15.00
CA LYS A 133 -14.67 -10.55 15.90
C LYS A 133 -14.56 -12.03 15.53
N SER A 134 -13.34 -12.54 15.59
CA SER A 134 -13.06 -13.97 15.45
C SER A 134 -13.18 -14.66 16.79
N LYS A 135 -13.70 -15.87 16.77
CA LYS A 135 -13.71 -16.71 17.98
C LYS A 135 -12.34 -17.33 18.23
#